data_4720eb63404c2b2bc02c9804caca6852
#
_entry.id   4720eb63404c2b2bc02c9804caca6852
#
_cell.length_a   1.000
_cell.length_b   1.000
_cell.length_c   1.000
_cell.angle_alpha   90.00
_cell.angle_beta   90.00
_cell.angle_gamma   90.00
#
_symmetry.space_group_name_H-M   'P 1'
#
loop_
_entity.id
_entity.type
_entity.pdbx_description
1 polymer ?
#
loop_
_entity_poly.entity_id
_entity_poly.type
_entity_poly.pdbx_seq_one_letter_code
_entity_poly.pdbx_strand_id
1 'polypeptide(L)'
;MSQESTAPGELEAPAAPATAGVPEPGAVTIVVPTFNESANVRQLLRLITESVPARLPCEVLFVDDSTDDTPDVVREAARDCPFPVTVLHREEAVGGLGGAVVEGIGAASSDWVVVMDGDCQHPPSLVPELVAAGERVQAQLVVASRYIEGGSRAGLAGGYRVAVSRGATWLAKSLFPRRLHGISDPMSGFFAVRRSAVTADVLKPLGYKILLELAVRSRPRTVGEVPFVFRDRFAGESKSTAREGLRFLRHLAGLRMASSPARMIAFGLIGLTGFVPNLLALWALTGAGLHYLPAEIVANQFGVAWNFLLIETVLFRERRWHRHWADRTARFALLANADLLLRLPLIALLVGPFGMSVLPATALALVTTFVLRFAATEALVYLPRKSRPGRSRPAKGRTARRRPKENRTEENRTEENRTEENRTEENRTEESRTARSTA
;
A
#
# COMPACT_ATOMS: atom_id res chain seq x y z
N MET A 1 74.45 -52.76 -28.56
CA MET A 1 73.84 -51.59 -29.17
C MET A 1 72.33 -51.68 -28.92
N SER A 2 71.88 -51.02 -27.85
CA SER A 2 70.52 -51.08 -27.32
C SER A 2 69.67 -50.04 -28.05
N GLN A 3 68.56 -50.47 -28.58
CA GLN A 3 67.49 -49.52 -29.09
C GLN A 3 66.46 -49.32 -27.99
N GLU A 4 66.35 -48.06 -27.54
CA GLU A 4 65.29 -47.58 -26.67
C GLU A 4 64.01 -47.44 -27.52
N SER A 5 62.96 -48.11 -27.07
CA SER A 5 61.58 -47.99 -27.60
C SER A 5 60.90 -46.91 -26.84
N THR A 6 60.62 -45.80 -27.53
CA THR A 6 59.77 -44.70 -27.01
C THR A 6 58.30 -45.06 -27.22
N ALA A 7 57.50 -45.08 -26.12
CA ALA A 7 56.06 -45.25 -26.11
C ALA A 7 55.38 -43.95 -26.56
N PRO A 8 54.24 -44.00 -27.31
CA PRO A 8 53.52 -42.82 -27.71
C PRO A 8 52.72 -42.24 -26.54
N GLY A 9 52.86 -40.93 -26.37
CA GLY A 9 52.14 -40.16 -25.32
C GLY A 9 50.63 -40.22 -25.48
N GLU A 10 49.92 -40.42 -24.39
CA GLU A 10 48.48 -40.28 -24.27
C GLU A 10 48.10 -38.82 -24.54
N LEU A 11 47.27 -38.61 -25.55
CA LEU A 11 46.59 -37.35 -25.83
C LEU A 11 45.51 -37.15 -24.75
N GLU A 12 45.76 -36.23 -23.84
CA GLU A 12 44.79 -35.74 -22.87
C GLU A 12 43.59 -35.11 -23.61
N ALA A 13 42.40 -35.68 -23.44
CA ALA A 13 41.15 -35.14 -24.01
C ALA A 13 40.86 -33.76 -23.41
N PRO A 14 40.41 -32.77 -24.19
CA PRO A 14 40.08 -31.45 -23.66
C PRO A 14 38.97 -31.55 -22.63
N ALA A 15 39.18 -30.98 -21.46
CA ALA A 15 38.18 -30.87 -20.39
C ALA A 15 36.91 -30.21 -20.93
N ALA A 16 35.74 -30.85 -20.70
CA ALA A 16 34.44 -30.30 -21.04
C ALA A 16 34.28 -28.91 -20.40
N PRO A 17 33.68 -27.92 -21.10
CA PRO A 17 33.45 -26.62 -20.54
C PRO A 17 32.58 -26.76 -19.28
N ALA A 18 33.06 -26.19 -18.17
CA ALA A 18 32.31 -26.09 -16.93
C ALA A 18 30.94 -25.48 -17.24
N THR A 19 29.90 -26.25 -17.01
CA THR A 19 28.52 -25.74 -17.00
C THR A 19 28.48 -24.55 -16.05
N ALA A 20 28.31 -23.36 -16.59
CA ALA A 20 28.10 -22.17 -15.78
C ALA A 20 26.95 -22.49 -14.85
N GLY A 21 27.22 -22.68 -13.58
CA GLY A 21 26.26 -23.05 -12.57
C GLY A 21 25.15 -21.97 -12.57
N VAL A 22 23.90 -22.42 -12.68
CA VAL A 22 22.74 -21.56 -12.38
C VAL A 22 23.02 -20.97 -11.01
N PRO A 23 23.06 -19.64 -10.85
CA PRO A 23 23.32 -19.03 -9.55
C PRO A 23 22.36 -19.64 -8.53
N GLU A 24 22.87 -20.08 -7.41
CA GLU A 24 22.04 -20.62 -6.35
C GLU A 24 21.01 -19.53 -5.96
N PRO A 25 19.71 -19.86 -5.86
CA PRO A 25 18.70 -18.89 -5.52
C PRO A 25 19.05 -18.28 -4.15
N GLY A 26 19.15 -16.95 -4.10
CA GLY A 26 19.37 -16.22 -2.85
C GLY A 26 18.27 -16.49 -1.83
N ALA A 27 18.54 -16.21 -0.56
CA ALA A 27 17.58 -16.37 0.52
C ALA A 27 16.23 -15.69 0.21
N VAL A 28 15.13 -16.28 0.68
CA VAL A 28 13.76 -15.80 0.46
C VAL A 28 13.03 -15.59 1.79
N THR A 29 12.35 -14.45 1.91
CA THR A 29 11.36 -14.21 2.96
C THR A 29 9.96 -14.42 2.38
N ILE A 30 9.19 -15.37 2.92
CA ILE A 30 7.78 -15.57 2.57
C ILE A 30 6.95 -14.71 3.50
N VAL A 31 6.29 -13.69 2.97
CA VAL A 31 5.38 -12.80 3.70
C VAL A 31 3.95 -13.29 3.55
N VAL A 32 3.32 -13.60 4.67
CA VAL A 32 1.94 -14.10 4.74
C VAL A 32 1.09 -13.11 5.55
N PRO A 33 0.28 -12.26 4.90
CA PRO A 33 -0.69 -11.43 5.62
C PRO A 33 -1.83 -12.29 6.14
N THR A 34 -2.20 -12.16 7.43
CA THR A 34 -3.28 -12.91 8.06
C THR A 34 -4.34 -12.02 8.70
N PHE A 35 -5.58 -12.49 8.67
CA PHE A 35 -6.71 -11.91 9.38
C PHE A 35 -7.75 -12.99 9.73
N ASN A 36 -7.70 -13.52 10.95
CA ASN A 36 -8.53 -14.62 11.46
C ASN A 36 -8.38 -15.89 10.58
N GLU A 37 -7.14 -16.40 10.51
CA GLU A 37 -6.75 -17.53 9.68
C GLU A 37 -6.15 -18.69 10.53
N SER A 38 -6.47 -18.76 11.83
CA SER A 38 -5.91 -19.74 12.77
C SER A 38 -6.04 -21.19 12.28
N ALA A 39 -7.19 -21.53 11.64
CA ALA A 39 -7.44 -22.85 11.08
C ALA A 39 -6.51 -23.25 9.91
N ASN A 40 -5.94 -22.26 9.21
CA ASN A 40 -5.11 -22.48 8.01
C ASN A 40 -3.61 -22.53 8.32
N VAL A 41 -3.15 -21.90 9.42
CA VAL A 41 -1.73 -21.69 9.74
C VAL A 41 -0.92 -22.99 9.74
N ARG A 42 -1.35 -24.01 10.49
CA ARG A 42 -0.62 -25.29 10.59
C ARG A 42 -0.50 -26.00 9.24
N GLN A 43 -1.59 -25.99 8.47
CA GLN A 43 -1.60 -26.59 7.15
C GLN A 43 -0.68 -25.84 6.18
N LEU A 44 -0.70 -24.51 6.20
CA LEU A 44 0.17 -23.70 5.36
C LEU A 44 1.65 -23.94 5.66
N LEU A 45 2.06 -23.92 6.94
CA LEU A 45 3.43 -24.18 7.36
C LEU A 45 3.89 -25.60 6.97
N ARG A 46 3.00 -26.60 7.10
CA ARG A 46 3.28 -27.95 6.62
C ARG A 46 3.53 -27.96 5.10
N LEU A 47 2.65 -27.33 4.32
CA LEU A 47 2.82 -27.26 2.86
C LEU A 47 4.11 -26.52 2.45
N ILE A 48 4.49 -25.47 3.16
CA ILE A 48 5.77 -24.77 2.93
C ILE A 48 6.94 -25.71 3.21
N THR A 49 6.92 -26.40 4.35
CA THR A 49 7.97 -27.35 4.74
C THR A 49 8.13 -28.49 3.72
N GLU A 50 7.03 -29.03 3.20
CA GLU A 50 7.04 -30.09 2.21
C GLU A 50 7.49 -29.63 0.81
N SER A 51 7.28 -28.34 0.49
CA SER A 51 7.43 -27.83 -0.86
C SER A 51 8.70 -27.02 -1.11
N VAL A 52 9.21 -26.32 -0.09
CA VAL A 52 10.41 -25.47 -0.22
C VAL A 52 11.64 -26.32 0.05
N PRO A 53 12.56 -26.48 -0.93
CA PRO A 53 13.74 -27.29 -0.75
C PRO A 53 14.67 -26.73 0.34
N ALA A 54 15.27 -27.59 1.16
CA ALA A 54 16.20 -27.17 2.23
C ALA A 54 17.42 -26.35 1.73
N ARG A 55 17.77 -26.50 0.44
CA ARG A 55 18.84 -25.71 -0.20
C ARG A 55 18.46 -24.24 -0.47
N LEU A 56 17.17 -23.88 -0.41
CA LEU A 56 16.72 -22.51 -0.53
C LEU A 56 16.57 -21.94 0.89
N PRO A 57 17.51 -21.11 1.37
CA PRO A 57 17.36 -20.46 2.68
C PRO A 57 16.06 -19.67 2.72
N CYS A 58 15.17 -20.04 3.65
CA CYS A 58 13.81 -19.52 3.71
C CYS A 58 13.50 -19.08 5.14
N GLU A 59 12.81 -17.95 5.27
CA GLU A 59 12.08 -17.55 6.48
C GLU A 59 10.63 -17.27 6.16
N VAL A 60 9.73 -17.45 7.12
CA VAL A 60 8.32 -17.15 6.98
C VAL A 60 7.94 -16.04 7.97
N LEU A 61 7.42 -14.95 7.46
CA LEU A 61 6.98 -13.80 8.22
C LEU A 61 5.46 -13.64 8.08
N PHE A 62 4.73 -14.00 9.13
CA PHE A 62 3.30 -13.67 9.24
C PHE A 62 3.15 -12.22 9.67
N VAL A 63 2.36 -11.45 8.92
CA VAL A 63 1.97 -10.09 9.31
C VAL A 63 0.48 -10.11 9.61
N ASP A 64 0.17 -10.03 10.88
CA ASP A 64 -1.12 -10.43 11.41
C ASP A 64 -1.96 -9.24 11.91
N ASP A 65 -3.19 -9.16 11.41
CA ASP A 65 -4.23 -8.19 11.80
C ASP A 65 -5.38 -8.85 12.56
N SER A 66 -5.21 -10.10 13.02
CA SER A 66 -6.29 -10.93 13.57
C SER A 66 -6.75 -10.43 14.93
N THR A 67 -7.99 -10.77 15.23
CA THR A 67 -8.63 -10.57 16.53
C THR A 67 -8.89 -11.90 17.26
N ASP A 68 -8.53 -13.01 16.62
CA ASP A 68 -8.59 -14.37 17.15
C ASP A 68 -7.21 -14.85 17.62
N ASP A 69 -7.07 -16.14 17.87
CA ASP A 69 -5.85 -16.81 18.34
C ASP A 69 -4.80 -17.07 17.23
N THR A 70 -4.98 -16.53 16.03
CA THR A 70 -4.06 -16.73 14.90
C THR A 70 -2.58 -16.49 15.29
N PRO A 71 -2.18 -15.39 15.95
CA PRO A 71 -0.78 -15.16 16.29
C PRO A 71 -0.21 -16.19 17.27
N ASP A 72 -1.03 -16.74 18.17
CA ASP A 72 -0.60 -17.77 19.11
C ASP A 72 -0.41 -19.11 18.41
N VAL A 73 -1.33 -19.46 17.51
CA VAL A 73 -1.21 -20.67 16.66
C VAL A 73 0.04 -20.59 15.78
N VAL A 74 0.39 -19.42 15.24
CA VAL A 74 1.66 -19.23 14.49
C VAL A 74 2.86 -19.49 15.38
N ARG A 75 2.92 -18.90 16.60
CA ARG A 75 4.04 -19.10 17.54
C ARG A 75 4.20 -20.55 17.98
N GLU A 76 3.10 -21.25 18.16
CA GLU A 76 3.11 -22.67 18.50
C GLU A 76 3.62 -23.52 17.33
N ALA A 77 3.05 -23.35 16.13
CA ALA A 77 3.42 -24.10 14.95
C ALA A 77 4.85 -23.82 14.47
N ALA A 78 5.40 -22.63 14.77
CA ALA A 78 6.76 -22.24 14.46
C ALA A 78 7.84 -23.15 15.09
N ARG A 79 7.51 -23.79 16.23
CA ARG A 79 8.45 -24.66 16.97
C ARG A 79 8.82 -25.92 16.20
N ASP A 80 7.93 -26.37 15.33
CA ASP A 80 8.08 -27.60 14.56
C ASP A 80 8.62 -27.36 13.14
N CYS A 81 8.91 -26.11 12.78
CA CYS A 81 9.36 -25.76 11.44
C CYS A 81 10.89 -25.82 11.31
N PRO A 82 11.44 -26.35 10.19
CA PRO A 82 12.88 -26.42 9.95
C PRO A 82 13.52 -25.08 9.54
N PHE A 83 12.72 -24.01 9.43
CA PHE A 83 13.13 -22.64 9.07
C PHE A 83 12.56 -21.63 10.07
N PRO A 84 13.13 -20.42 10.16
CA PRO A 84 12.61 -19.37 11.02
C PRO A 84 11.17 -18.99 10.63
N VAL A 85 10.27 -18.96 11.61
CA VAL A 85 8.91 -18.48 11.48
C VAL A 85 8.67 -17.42 12.52
N THR A 86 8.26 -16.23 12.09
CA THR A 86 7.97 -15.10 12.98
C THR A 86 6.57 -14.57 12.72
N VAL A 87 5.97 -13.97 13.74
CA VAL A 87 4.69 -13.26 13.62
C VAL A 87 4.85 -11.82 14.08
N LEU A 88 4.49 -10.90 13.19
CA LEU A 88 4.38 -9.49 13.46
C LEU A 88 2.89 -9.15 13.59
N HIS A 89 2.39 -9.13 14.82
CA HIS A 89 1.00 -8.72 15.09
C HIS A 89 0.91 -7.19 15.14
N ARG A 90 -0.08 -6.63 14.41
CA ARG A 90 -0.31 -5.20 14.31
C ARG A 90 -1.53 -4.78 15.12
N GLU A 91 -1.34 -3.90 16.10
CA GLU A 91 -2.44 -3.35 16.92
C GLU A 91 -3.43 -2.54 16.07
N GLU A 92 -2.92 -1.82 15.06
CA GLU A 92 -3.71 -1.04 14.11
C GLU A 92 -3.51 -1.56 12.69
N ALA A 93 -4.54 -2.15 12.10
CA ALA A 93 -4.55 -2.70 10.74
C ALA A 93 -4.55 -1.60 9.66
N VAL A 94 -3.61 -0.64 9.74
CA VAL A 94 -3.51 0.47 8.80
C VAL A 94 -3.24 -0.05 7.39
N GLY A 95 -4.13 0.31 6.45
CA GLY A 95 -4.03 -0.17 5.06
C GLY A 95 -4.55 -1.59 4.84
N GLY A 96 -5.00 -2.30 5.88
CA GLY A 96 -5.48 -3.68 5.82
C GLY A 96 -4.44 -4.62 5.24
N LEU A 97 -4.86 -5.64 4.46
CA LEU A 97 -3.97 -6.64 3.85
C LEU A 97 -2.81 -6.00 3.06
N GLY A 98 -3.07 -4.95 2.29
CA GLY A 98 -2.01 -4.26 1.56
C GLY A 98 -0.99 -3.59 2.49
N GLY A 99 -1.44 -3.04 3.62
CA GLY A 99 -0.58 -2.49 4.68
C GLY A 99 0.29 -3.57 5.32
N ALA A 100 -0.30 -4.74 5.63
CA ALA A 100 0.42 -5.89 6.16
C ALA A 100 1.55 -6.33 5.22
N VAL A 101 1.27 -6.42 3.90
CA VAL A 101 2.29 -6.79 2.91
C VAL A 101 3.41 -5.75 2.84
N VAL A 102 3.10 -4.44 2.84
CA VAL A 102 4.13 -3.38 2.80
C VAL A 102 5.03 -3.45 4.03
N GLU A 103 4.46 -3.67 5.20
CA GLU A 103 5.20 -3.81 6.45
C GLU A 103 6.05 -5.08 6.45
N GLY A 104 5.49 -6.21 5.97
CA GLY A 104 6.23 -7.47 5.81
C GLY A 104 7.41 -7.35 4.85
N ILE A 105 7.26 -6.66 3.71
CA ILE A 105 8.38 -6.39 2.78
C ILE A 105 9.46 -5.53 3.46
N GLY A 106 9.05 -4.56 4.28
CA GLY A 106 9.97 -3.72 5.04
C GLY A 106 10.75 -4.48 6.11
N ALA A 107 10.10 -5.43 6.79
CA ALA A 107 10.67 -6.26 7.85
C ALA A 107 11.46 -7.48 7.34
N ALA A 108 11.28 -7.86 6.07
CA ALA A 108 11.97 -9.00 5.46
C ALA A 108 13.48 -8.87 5.53
N SER A 109 14.17 -9.97 5.83
CA SER A 109 15.64 -10.02 5.91
C SER A 109 16.29 -10.28 4.54
N SER A 110 15.61 -11.04 3.68
CA SER A 110 16.11 -11.50 2.39
C SER A 110 15.96 -10.45 1.27
N ASP A 111 16.73 -10.61 0.18
CA ASP A 111 16.57 -9.78 -1.04
C ASP A 111 15.28 -10.13 -1.80
N TRP A 112 14.96 -11.42 -1.91
CA TRP A 112 13.70 -11.88 -2.46
C TRP A 112 12.62 -11.98 -1.39
N VAL A 113 11.50 -11.33 -1.65
CA VAL A 113 10.29 -11.41 -0.84
C VAL A 113 9.18 -12.03 -1.67
N VAL A 114 8.66 -13.16 -1.21
CA VAL A 114 7.48 -13.81 -1.81
C VAL A 114 6.27 -13.49 -0.96
N VAL A 115 5.25 -12.91 -1.57
CA VAL A 115 3.96 -12.64 -0.91
C VAL A 115 2.96 -13.71 -1.30
N MET A 116 2.29 -14.31 -0.32
CA MET A 116 1.21 -15.28 -0.55
C MET A 116 0.13 -15.19 0.53
N ASP A 117 -1.12 -15.51 0.17
CA ASP A 117 -2.24 -15.49 1.11
C ASP A 117 -2.20 -16.67 2.11
N GLY A 118 -2.75 -16.48 3.30
CA GLY A 118 -2.77 -17.47 4.39
C GLY A 118 -3.78 -18.59 4.23
N ASP A 119 -4.64 -18.56 3.20
CA ASP A 119 -5.80 -19.47 3.01
C ASP A 119 -5.50 -20.76 2.22
N CYS A 120 -4.22 -21.05 1.96
CA CYS A 120 -3.72 -22.21 1.20
C CYS A 120 -4.16 -22.26 -0.28
N GLN A 121 -4.71 -21.20 -0.84
CA GLN A 121 -5.08 -21.15 -2.28
C GLN A 121 -3.85 -20.98 -3.19
N HIS A 122 -2.77 -20.42 -2.67
CA HIS A 122 -1.50 -20.26 -3.34
C HIS A 122 -0.58 -21.45 -3.05
N PRO A 123 -0.14 -22.24 -4.05
CA PRO A 123 0.69 -23.41 -3.81
C PRO A 123 2.12 -23.01 -3.42
N PRO A 124 2.61 -23.36 -2.20
CA PRO A 124 3.97 -23.03 -1.78
C PRO A 124 5.06 -23.65 -2.65
N SER A 125 4.76 -24.74 -3.37
CA SER A 125 5.66 -25.37 -4.33
C SER A 125 6.13 -24.43 -5.46
N LEU A 126 5.43 -23.32 -5.68
CA LEU A 126 5.81 -22.32 -6.68
C LEU A 126 6.85 -21.31 -6.17
N VAL A 127 7.10 -21.24 -4.85
CA VAL A 127 8.04 -20.28 -4.27
C VAL A 127 9.44 -20.41 -4.87
N PRO A 128 10.04 -21.60 -4.97
CA PRO A 128 11.37 -21.76 -5.61
C PRO A 128 11.36 -21.35 -7.09
N GLU A 129 10.27 -21.63 -7.80
CA GLU A 129 10.15 -21.32 -9.22
C GLU A 129 10.02 -19.80 -9.48
N LEU A 130 9.28 -19.08 -8.63
CA LEU A 130 9.19 -17.63 -8.69
C LEU A 130 10.57 -16.98 -8.52
N VAL A 131 11.34 -17.42 -7.53
CA VAL A 131 12.69 -16.90 -7.29
C VAL A 131 13.62 -17.26 -8.44
N ALA A 132 13.64 -18.53 -8.88
CA ALA A 132 14.48 -18.97 -9.99
C ALA A 132 14.12 -18.27 -11.32
N ALA A 133 12.84 -18.04 -11.59
CA ALA A 133 12.39 -17.26 -12.75
C ALA A 133 12.89 -15.82 -12.68
N GLY A 134 12.85 -15.22 -11.48
CA GLY A 134 13.38 -13.88 -11.25
C GLY A 134 14.87 -13.77 -11.48
N GLU A 135 15.64 -14.73 -11.00
CA GLU A 135 17.11 -14.77 -11.20
C GLU A 135 17.47 -14.97 -12.68
N ARG A 136 16.80 -15.87 -13.37
CA ARG A 136 17.06 -16.14 -14.81
C ARG A 136 16.97 -14.90 -15.68
N VAL A 137 15.99 -14.03 -15.45
CA VAL A 137 15.75 -12.85 -16.29
C VAL A 137 16.12 -11.53 -15.57
N GLN A 138 16.79 -11.63 -14.42
CA GLN A 138 17.12 -10.47 -13.59
C GLN A 138 15.89 -9.58 -13.33
N ALA A 139 14.76 -10.23 -13.03
CA ALA A 139 13.53 -9.51 -12.75
C ALA A 139 13.57 -8.82 -11.39
N GLN A 140 12.86 -7.71 -11.30
CA GLN A 140 12.58 -7.03 -10.04
C GLN A 140 11.24 -7.46 -9.44
N LEU A 141 10.35 -8.01 -10.26
CA LEU A 141 9.04 -8.53 -9.89
C LEU A 141 8.75 -9.78 -10.72
N VAL A 142 8.28 -10.84 -10.07
CA VAL A 142 7.77 -12.05 -10.73
C VAL A 142 6.36 -12.31 -10.23
N VAL A 143 5.41 -12.39 -11.15
CA VAL A 143 3.98 -12.56 -10.83
C VAL A 143 3.57 -14.00 -11.10
N ALA A 144 2.98 -14.66 -10.11
CA ALA A 144 2.24 -15.89 -10.33
C ALA A 144 0.92 -15.54 -11.03
N SER A 145 0.79 -15.95 -12.28
CA SER A 145 -0.31 -15.54 -13.14
C SER A 145 -1.27 -16.69 -13.46
N ARG A 146 -2.56 -16.40 -13.38
CA ARG A 146 -3.66 -17.29 -13.75
C ARG A 146 -4.05 -17.16 -15.24
N TYR A 147 -3.42 -16.23 -15.97
CA TYR A 147 -3.86 -15.80 -17.28
C TYR A 147 -2.84 -16.10 -18.40
N ILE A 148 -1.70 -16.69 -18.07
CA ILE A 148 -0.73 -17.21 -19.07
C ILE A 148 -0.93 -18.70 -19.27
N GLU A 149 -0.31 -19.25 -20.30
CA GLU A 149 -0.36 -20.67 -20.63
C GLU A 149 0.11 -21.52 -19.44
N GLY A 150 -0.65 -22.55 -19.08
CA GLY A 150 -0.44 -23.36 -17.87
C GLY A 150 -1.09 -22.78 -16.60
N GLY A 151 -1.58 -21.55 -16.61
CA GLY A 151 -2.31 -20.96 -15.49
C GLY A 151 -3.80 -21.33 -15.49
N SER A 152 -4.42 -21.42 -14.31
CA SER A 152 -5.83 -21.75 -14.17
C SER A 152 -6.52 -20.96 -13.06
N ARG A 153 -7.80 -20.70 -13.28
CA ARG A 153 -8.72 -20.02 -12.34
C ARG A 153 -9.74 -21.00 -11.75
N ALA A 154 -9.44 -22.30 -11.75
CA ALA A 154 -10.38 -23.34 -11.33
C ALA A 154 -10.96 -23.11 -9.92
N GLY A 155 -10.16 -22.60 -8.97
CA GLY A 155 -10.59 -22.26 -7.62
C GLY A 155 -11.41 -20.96 -7.49
N LEU A 156 -11.70 -20.25 -8.58
CA LEU A 156 -12.63 -19.12 -8.58
C LEU A 156 -14.05 -19.63 -8.78
N ALA A 157 -14.73 -19.96 -7.71
CA ALA A 157 -16.12 -20.42 -7.77
C ALA A 157 -17.06 -19.37 -8.37
N GLY A 158 -17.76 -19.72 -9.45
CA GLY A 158 -18.87 -18.98 -10.06
C GLY A 158 -18.47 -18.02 -11.20
N GLY A 159 -19.25 -18.06 -12.29
CA GLY A 159 -19.04 -17.22 -13.51
C GLY A 159 -19.04 -15.71 -13.22
N TYR A 160 -19.83 -15.24 -12.24
CA TYR A 160 -19.86 -13.84 -11.81
C TYR A 160 -18.49 -13.35 -11.30
N ARG A 161 -17.82 -14.14 -10.44
CA ARG A 161 -16.48 -13.78 -9.91
C ARG A 161 -15.42 -13.75 -10.99
N VAL A 162 -15.50 -14.66 -11.95
CA VAL A 162 -14.62 -14.64 -13.13
C VAL A 162 -14.84 -13.39 -13.96
N ALA A 163 -16.10 -12.99 -14.20
CA ALA A 163 -16.43 -11.78 -14.95
C ALA A 163 -15.94 -10.52 -14.24
N VAL A 164 -16.17 -10.40 -12.93
CA VAL A 164 -15.68 -9.28 -12.11
C VAL A 164 -14.15 -9.21 -12.10
N SER A 165 -13.45 -10.34 -11.94
CA SER A 165 -11.99 -10.40 -11.99
C SER A 165 -11.43 -9.97 -13.35
N ARG A 166 -12.05 -10.42 -14.44
CA ARG A 166 -11.68 -10.02 -15.81
C ARG A 166 -11.93 -8.52 -16.04
N GLY A 167 -13.09 -8.03 -15.64
CA GLY A 167 -13.46 -6.61 -15.73
C GLY A 167 -12.49 -5.72 -14.95
N ALA A 168 -12.15 -6.11 -13.73
CA ALA A 168 -11.18 -5.41 -12.89
C ALA A 168 -9.77 -5.39 -13.52
N THR A 169 -9.31 -6.52 -14.07
CA THR A 169 -8.04 -6.62 -14.79
C THR A 169 -8.03 -5.75 -16.04
N TRP A 170 -9.08 -5.82 -16.86
CA TRP A 170 -9.23 -4.99 -18.05
C TRP A 170 -9.22 -3.50 -17.72
N LEU A 171 -9.99 -3.08 -16.70
CA LEU A 171 -10.05 -1.70 -16.25
C LEU A 171 -8.68 -1.19 -15.76
N ALA A 172 -7.99 -1.98 -14.94
CA ALA A 172 -6.65 -1.62 -14.46
C ALA A 172 -5.66 -1.47 -15.62
N LYS A 173 -5.64 -2.40 -16.56
CA LYS A 173 -4.77 -2.35 -17.76
C LYS A 173 -5.09 -1.17 -18.67
N SER A 174 -6.37 -0.83 -18.84
CA SER A 174 -6.81 0.34 -19.62
C SER A 174 -6.38 1.65 -18.98
N LEU A 175 -6.41 1.73 -17.65
CA LEU A 175 -5.97 2.93 -16.92
C LEU A 175 -4.45 3.07 -16.84
N PHE A 176 -3.70 1.95 -16.82
CA PHE A 176 -2.25 1.94 -16.66
C PHE A 176 -1.52 1.10 -17.73
N PRO A 177 -1.76 1.31 -19.04
CA PRO A 177 -1.24 0.43 -20.09
C PRO A 177 0.28 0.31 -20.08
N ARG A 178 1.00 1.42 -19.84
CA ARG A 178 2.47 1.44 -19.78
C ARG A 178 3.05 0.84 -18.51
N ARG A 179 2.31 0.85 -17.39
CA ARG A 179 2.76 0.35 -16.09
C ARG A 179 2.51 -1.13 -15.90
N LEU A 180 1.43 -1.61 -16.49
CA LEU A 180 1.01 -3.01 -16.44
C LEU A 180 1.33 -3.76 -17.75
N HIS A 181 2.20 -3.17 -18.58
CA HIS A 181 2.76 -3.87 -19.73
C HIS A 181 3.60 -5.06 -19.23
N GLY A 182 3.37 -6.24 -19.77
CA GLY A 182 4.08 -7.45 -19.33
C GLY A 182 3.55 -8.09 -18.05
N ILE A 183 2.46 -7.55 -17.45
CA ILE A 183 1.76 -8.18 -16.31
C ILE A 183 0.39 -8.64 -16.80
N SER A 184 0.19 -9.95 -16.90
CA SER A 184 -1.09 -10.52 -17.32
C SER A 184 -2.12 -10.52 -16.22
N ASP A 185 -1.69 -10.73 -14.95
CA ASP A 185 -2.53 -10.80 -13.76
C ASP A 185 -2.14 -9.76 -12.69
N PRO A 186 -2.46 -8.47 -12.88
CA PRO A 186 -2.15 -7.42 -11.89
C PRO A 186 -2.99 -7.52 -10.61
N MET A 187 -3.94 -8.47 -10.56
CA MET A 187 -4.80 -8.73 -9.39
C MET A 187 -4.32 -9.92 -8.56
N SER A 188 -3.22 -10.57 -8.94
CA SER A 188 -2.67 -11.69 -8.19
C SER A 188 -2.24 -11.25 -6.77
N GLY A 189 -2.52 -12.09 -5.77
CA GLY A 189 -1.97 -11.97 -4.41
C GLY A 189 -0.66 -12.74 -4.25
N PHE A 190 -0.23 -13.50 -5.27
CA PHE A 190 0.95 -14.35 -5.24
C PHE A 190 2.03 -13.82 -6.19
N PHE A 191 3.14 -13.36 -5.64
CA PHE A 191 4.24 -12.78 -6.43
C PHE A 191 5.54 -12.77 -5.62
N ALA A 192 6.66 -12.72 -6.32
CA ALA A 192 7.98 -12.48 -5.76
C ALA A 192 8.47 -11.08 -6.16
N VAL A 193 9.10 -10.37 -5.26
CA VAL A 193 9.65 -9.05 -5.53
C VAL A 193 11.02 -8.89 -4.87
N ARG A 194 11.96 -8.24 -5.56
CA ARG A 194 13.20 -7.82 -4.91
C ARG A 194 12.90 -6.67 -3.96
N ARG A 195 13.31 -6.81 -2.70
CA ARG A 195 13.11 -5.79 -1.67
C ARG A 195 13.65 -4.42 -2.10
N SER A 196 14.79 -4.40 -2.77
CA SER A 196 15.41 -3.18 -3.32
C SER A 196 14.58 -2.46 -4.40
N ALA A 197 13.64 -3.17 -5.05
CA ALA A 197 12.74 -2.59 -6.05
C ALA A 197 11.49 -1.93 -5.42
N VAL A 198 11.27 -2.12 -4.12
CA VAL A 198 10.10 -1.60 -3.40
C VAL A 198 10.47 -0.31 -2.68
N THR A 199 9.79 0.77 -3.01
CA THR A 199 9.91 2.05 -2.30
C THR A 199 8.70 2.18 -1.37
N ALA A 200 8.86 1.78 -0.10
CA ALA A 200 7.77 1.73 0.88
C ALA A 200 7.08 3.09 1.06
N ASP A 201 7.84 4.19 1.10
CA ASP A 201 7.33 5.56 1.32
C ASP A 201 6.34 6.04 0.24
N VAL A 202 6.39 5.47 -0.97
CA VAL A 202 5.45 5.84 -2.04
C VAL A 202 4.19 4.99 -2.05
N LEU A 203 4.21 3.84 -1.35
CA LEU A 203 3.06 2.94 -1.27
C LEU A 203 2.03 3.50 -0.29
N LYS A 204 0.76 3.45 -0.67
CA LYS A 204 -0.38 3.91 0.14
C LYS A 204 -1.52 2.91 -0.02
N PRO A 205 -1.37 1.72 0.54
CA PRO A 205 -2.31 0.64 0.33
C PRO A 205 -3.70 1.01 0.87
N LEU A 206 -4.71 0.89 0.00
CA LEU A 206 -6.12 1.15 0.33
C LEU A 206 -6.97 -0.11 0.33
N GLY A 207 -6.34 -1.30 0.34
CA GLY A 207 -7.07 -2.58 0.29
C GLY A 207 -6.16 -3.77 -0.04
N TYR A 208 -6.75 -4.80 -0.64
CA TYR A 208 -6.12 -6.12 -0.83
C TYR A 208 -5.36 -6.30 -2.18
N LYS A 209 -5.30 -5.29 -3.06
CA LYS A 209 -4.64 -5.39 -4.39
C LYS A 209 -3.27 -4.70 -4.40
N ILE A 210 -2.39 -5.18 -3.52
CA ILE A 210 -1.08 -4.57 -3.32
C ILE A 210 -0.15 -4.70 -4.54
N LEU A 211 -0.22 -5.81 -5.29
CA LEU A 211 0.57 -6.00 -6.50
C LEU A 211 0.32 -4.89 -7.53
N LEU A 212 -0.96 -4.52 -7.74
CA LEU A 212 -1.31 -3.41 -8.63
C LEU A 212 -0.67 -2.10 -8.19
N GLU A 213 -0.71 -1.80 -6.90
CA GLU A 213 -0.11 -0.58 -6.36
C GLU A 213 1.41 -0.59 -6.53
N LEU A 214 2.04 -1.71 -6.20
CA LEU A 214 3.47 -1.92 -6.34
C LEU A 214 3.91 -1.71 -7.81
N ALA A 215 3.24 -2.36 -8.76
CA ALA A 215 3.55 -2.23 -10.20
C ALA A 215 3.41 -0.78 -10.69
N VAL A 216 2.40 -0.04 -10.22
CA VAL A 216 2.14 1.34 -10.65
C VAL A 216 3.07 2.34 -9.97
N ARG A 217 3.35 2.21 -8.66
CA ARG A 217 4.10 3.20 -7.87
C ARG A 217 5.60 2.91 -7.80
N SER A 218 6.02 1.67 -7.50
CA SER A 218 7.45 1.30 -7.43
C SER A 218 8.08 1.13 -8.81
N ARG A 219 7.29 0.82 -9.85
CA ARG A 219 7.73 0.79 -11.26
C ARG A 219 8.88 -0.19 -11.51
N PRO A 220 8.72 -1.47 -11.20
CA PRO A 220 9.76 -2.45 -11.46
C PRO A 220 10.14 -2.41 -12.96
N ARG A 221 11.45 -2.40 -13.24
CA ARG A 221 11.97 -2.27 -14.61
C ARG A 221 11.79 -3.55 -15.40
N THR A 222 12.00 -4.68 -14.74
CA THR A 222 11.92 -6.02 -15.33
C THR A 222 10.88 -6.84 -14.58
N VAL A 223 9.96 -7.45 -15.31
CA VAL A 223 8.87 -8.28 -14.77
C VAL A 223 8.91 -9.64 -15.43
N GLY A 224 8.83 -10.69 -14.61
CA GLY A 224 8.62 -12.08 -15.05
C GLY A 224 7.22 -12.56 -14.66
N GLU A 225 6.75 -13.62 -15.30
CA GLU A 225 5.51 -14.30 -14.94
C GLU A 225 5.72 -15.81 -14.89
N VAL A 226 5.07 -16.47 -13.94
CA VAL A 226 5.06 -17.92 -13.78
C VAL A 226 3.59 -18.36 -13.73
N PRO A 227 3.18 -19.41 -14.47
CA PRO A 227 1.81 -19.90 -14.44
C PRO A 227 1.51 -20.56 -13.11
N PHE A 228 0.29 -20.38 -12.59
CA PHE A 228 -0.17 -21.15 -11.46
C PHE A 228 -1.66 -21.51 -11.54
N VAL A 229 -1.98 -22.63 -10.89
CA VAL A 229 -3.35 -23.09 -10.72
C VAL A 229 -3.86 -22.62 -9.38
N PHE A 230 -4.86 -21.75 -9.39
CA PHE A 230 -5.51 -21.25 -8.18
C PHE A 230 -6.34 -22.37 -7.58
N ARG A 231 -6.04 -22.76 -6.33
CA ARG A 231 -6.67 -23.88 -5.64
C ARG A 231 -7.93 -23.47 -4.89
N ASP A 232 -8.73 -24.44 -4.50
CA ASP A 232 -9.82 -24.20 -3.57
C ASP A 232 -9.28 -23.87 -2.17
N ARG A 233 -10.03 -23.05 -1.44
CA ARG A 233 -9.65 -22.63 -0.09
C ARG A 233 -9.75 -23.82 0.86
N PHE A 234 -8.78 -23.95 1.79
CA PHE A 234 -8.77 -25.02 2.78
C PHE A 234 -9.87 -24.82 3.83
N ALA A 235 -9.98 -23.59 4.38
CA ALA A 235 -11.01 -23.23 5.35
C ALA A 235 -11.43 -21.75 5.19
N GLY A 236 -12.62 -21.38 5.69
CA GLY A 236 -13.15 -20.03 5.72
C GLY A 236 -13.98 -19.63 4.48
N GLU A 237 -14.69 -18.50 4.58
CA GLU A 237 -15.55 -17.97 3.53
C GLU A 237 -14.96 -16.75 2.82
N SER A 238 -15.29 -16.58 1.55
CA SER A 238 -14.83 -15.43 0.77
C SER A 238 -15.65 -14.18 1.10
N LYS A 239 -14.97 -13.15 1.61
CA LYS A 239 -15.54 -11.86 2.03
C LYS A 239 -15.71 -10.84 0.88
N SER A 240 -15.87 -11.31 -0.38
CA SER A 240 -16.04 -10.40 -1.54
C SER A 240 -17.39 -9.69 -1.50
N THR A 241 -17.41 -8.41 -1.23
CA THR A 241 -18.61 -7.58 -1.11
C THR A 241 -18.60 -6.41 -2.11
N ALA A 242 -19.77 -5.82 -2.38
CA ALA A 242 -19.86 -4.58 -3.18
C ALA A 242 -19.01 -3.43 -2.61
N ARG A 243 -18.81 -3.42 -1.27
CA ARG A 243 -17.93 -2.46 -0.59
C ARG A 243 -16.46 -2.62 -1.04
N GLU A 244 -16.00 -3.87 -1.26
CA GLU A 244 -14.66 -4.14 -1.79
C GLU A 244 -14.52 -3.65 -3.24
N GLY A 245 -15.56 -3.80 -4.06
CA GLY A 245 -15.59 -3.23 -5.41
C GLY A 245 -15.43 -1.71 -5.41
N LEU A 246 -16.14 -1.02 -4.51
CA LEU A 246 -16.02 0.44 -4.37
C LEU A 246 -14.61 0.85 -3.84
N ARG A 247 -14.05 0.10 -2.89
CA ARG A 247 -12.67 0.32 -2.43
C ARG A 247 -11.67 0.17 -3.57
N PHE A 248 -11.84 -0.85 -4.41
CA PHE A 248 -10.99 -1.06 -5.59
C PHE A 248 -11.09 0.10 -6.58
N LEU A 249 -12.30 0.59 -6.91
CA LEU A 249 -12.47 1.74 -7.79
C LEU A 249 -11.83 3.00 -7.19
N ARG A 250 -11.98 3.22 -5.88
CA ARG A 250 -11.30 4.33 -5.18
C ARG A 250 -9.78 4.19 -5.22
N HIS A 251 -9.26 2.98 -5.10
CA HIS A 251 -7.83 2.70 -5.23
C HIS A 251 -7.33 3.02 -6.65
N LEU A 252 -8.00 2.54 -7.69
CA LEU A 252 -7.68 2.87 -9.08
C LEU A 252 -7.69 4.38 -9.34
N ALA A 253 -8.73 5.07 -8.86
CA ALA A 253 -8.82 6.52 -8.96
C ALA A 253 -7.64 7.21 -8.24
N GLY A 254 -7.30 6.79 -7.02
CA GLY A 254 -6.14 7.30 -6.27
C GLY A 254 -4.81 7.09 -7.00
N LEU A 255 -4.60 5.91 -7.56
CA LEU A 255 -3.42 5.60 -8.38
C LEU A 255 -3.36 6.47 -9.64
N ARG A 256 -4.49 6.67 -10.32
CA ARG A 256 -4.56 7.49 -11.55
C ARG A 256 -4.36 8.97 -11.26
N MET A 257 -4.95 9.47 -10.16
CA MET A 257 -4.80 10.85 -9.70
C MET A 257 -3.39 11.17 -9.18
N ALA A 258 -2.52 10.17 -8.96
CA ALA A 258 -1.12 10.42 -8.65
C ALA A 258 -0.36 11.12 -9.78
N SER A 259 -0.83 11.05 -11.04
CA SER A 259 -0.22 11.72 -12.18
C SER A 259 -0.78 13.14 -12.39
N SER A 260 0.09 14.13 -12.65
CA SER A 260 -0.34 15.51 -12.93
C SER A 260 -1.32 15.65 -14.10
N PRO A 261 -1.16 14.96 -15.24
CA PRO A 261 -2.14 15.08 -16.33
C PRO A 261 -3.54 14.61 -15.95
N ALA A 262 -3.65 13.54 -15.18
CA ALA A 262 -4.97 13.05 -14.76
C ALA A 262 -5.64 14.01 -13.77
N ARG A 263 -4.84 14.61 -12.84
CA ARG A 263 -5.35 15.65 -11.94
C ARG A 263 -5.82 16.88 -12.71
N MET A 264 -5.09 17.27 -13.76
CA MET A 264 -5.45 18.41 -14.60
C MET A 264 -6.80 18.18 -15.32
N ILE A 265 -7.02 16.99 -15.90
CA ILE A 265 -8.30 16.62 -16.51
C ILE A 265 -9.42 16.65 -15.48
N ALA A 266 -9.22 16.01 -14.32
CA ALA A 266 -10.21 16.00 -13.25
C ALA A 266 -10.50 17.41 -12.70
N PHE A 267 -9.48 18.26 -12.59
CA PHE A 267 -9.63 19.65 -12.22
C PHE A 267 -10.51 20.41 -13.21
N GLY A 268 -10.33 20.20 -14.52
CA GLY A 268 -11.16 20.78 -15.56
C GLY A 268 -12.61 20.28 -15.51
N LEU A 269 -12.82 18.97 -15.37
CA LEU A 269 -14.15 18.37 -15.23
C LEU A 269 -14.89 18.92 -14.01
N ILE A 270 -14.23 19.04 -12.86
CA ILE A 270 -14.78 19.67 -11.66
C ILE A 270 -15.13 21.14 -11.96
N GLY A 271 -14.22 21.87 -12.63
CA GLY A 271 -14.45 23.25 -13.02
C GLY A 271 -15.74 23.45 -13.81
N LEU A 272 -16.06 22.54 -14.73
CA LEU A 272 -17.30 22.55 -15.50
C LEU A 272 -18.55 22.39 -14.62
N THR A 273 -18.49 21.58 -13.56
CA THR A 273 -19.64 21.40 -12.67
C THR A 273 -20.01 22.67 -11.91
N GLY A 274 -19.08 23.60 -11.74
CA GLY A 274 -19.30 24.88 -11.07
C GLY A 274 -20.28 25.82 -11.81
N PHE A 275 -20.52 25.56 -13.10
CA PHE A 275 -21.55 26.30 -13.84
C PHE A 275 -22.96 26.12 -13.26
N VAL A 276 -23.26 24.92 -12.73
CA VAL A 276 -24.61 24.62 -12.21
C VAL A 276 -24.93 25.50 -11.01
N PRO A 277 -24.16 25.53 -9.92
CA PRO A 277 -24.48 26.42 -8.78
C PRO A 277 -24.37 27.92 -9.14
N ASN A 278 -23.47 28.30 -10.06
CA ASN A 278 -23.39 29.67 -10.55
C ASN A 278 -24.72 30.09 -11.24
N LEU A 279 -25.20 29.32 -12.22
CA LEU A 279 -26.44 29.63 -12.94
C LEU A 279 -27.67 29.61 -12.02
N LEU A 280 -27.75 28.68 -11.10
CA LEU A 280 -28.82 28.62 -10.11
C LEU A 280 -28.82 29.84 -9.19
N ALA A 281 -27.64 30.25 -8.71
CA ALA A 281 -27.51 31.45 -7.88
C ALA A 281 -27.87 32.73 -8.68
N LEU A 282 -27.38 32.83 -9.93
CA LEU A 282 -27.71 33.97 -10.80
C LEU A 282 -29.20 34.06 -11.04
N TRP A 283 -29.86 32.97 -11.40
CA TRP A 283 -31.31 32.91 -11.59
C TRP A 283 -32.07 33.33 -10.33
N ALA A 284 -31.68 32.81 -9.15
CA ALA A 284 -32.34 33.15 -7.89
C ALA A 284 -32.17 34.64 -7.52
N LEU A 285 -30.95 35.17 -7.66
CA LEU A 285 -30.64 36.57 -7.32
C LEU A 285 -31.32 37.55 -8.26
N THR A 286 -31.36 37.28 -9.56
CA THR A 286 -32.07 38.12 -10.53
C THR A 286 -33.57 38.00 -10.36
N GLY A 287 -34.11 36.82 -10.03
CA GLY A 287 -35.51 36.63 -9.67
C GLY A 287 -35.92 37.36 -8.37
N ALA A 288 -35.01 37.60 -7.46
CA ALA A 288 -35.19 38.42 -6.26
C ALA A 288 -35.05 39.93 -6.51
N GLY A 289 -34.90 40.37 -7.77
CA GLY A 289 -34.83 41.77 -8.17
C GLY A 289 -33.43 42.39 -8.15
N LEU A 290 -32.36 41.59 -7.94
CA LEU A 290 -31.00 42.10 -8.02
C LEU A 290 -30.60 42.37 -9.47
N HIS A 291 -29.97 43.53 -9.71
CA HIS A 291 -29.44 43.85 -11.05
C HIS A 291 -28.38 42.77 -11.46
N TYR A 292 -28.39 42.39 -12.75
CA TYR A 292 -27.62 41.25 -13.23
C TYR A 292 -26.08 41.33 -12.95
N LEU A 293 -25.48 42.54 -12.97
CA LEU A 293 -24.03 42.71 -12.71
C LEU A 293 -23.61 42.29 -11.28
N PRO A 294 -24.21 42.85 -10.19
CA PRO A 294 -23.91 42.38 -8.84
C PRO A 294 -24.36 40.92 -8.61
N ALA A 295 -25.47 40.50 -9.23
CA ALA A 295 -25.94 39.12 -9.17
C ALA A 295 -24.90 38.13 -9.73
N GLU A 296 -24.29 38.43 -10.88
CA GLU A 296 -23.22 37.60 -11.49
C GLU A 296 -21.97 37.54 -10.61
N ILE A 297 -21.54 38.67 -10.03
CA ILE A 297 -20.38 38.69 -9.14
C ILE A 297 -20.59 37.75 -7.93
N VAL A 298 -21.77 37.79 -7.32
CA VAL A 298 -22.13 36.94 -6.19
C VAL A 298 -22.32 35.49 -6.64
N ALA A 299 -23.03 35.25 -7.74
CA ALA A 299 -23.26 33.92 -8.28
C ALA A 299 -21.97 33.18 -8.61
N ASN A 300 -20.98 33.88 -9.19
CA ASN A 300 -19.67 33.32 -9.46
C ASN A 300 -18.99 32.76 -8.20
N GLN A 301 -19.18 33.37 -7.02
CA GLN A 301 -18.59 32.86 -5.78
C GLN A 301 -19.21 31.52 -5.35
N PHE A 302 -20.50 31.26 -5.68
CA PHE A 302 -21.07 29.92 -5.44
C PHE A 302 -20.40 28.84 -6.32
N GLY A 303 -20.12 29.17 -7.60
CA GLY A 303 -19.35 28.29 -8.48
C GLY A 303 -17.92 28.04 -7.98
N VAL A 304 -17.24 29.08 -7.50
CA VAL A 304 -15.90 29.00 -6.92
C VAL A 304 -15.89 28.14 -5.65
N ALA A 305 -16.87 28.36 -4.76
CA ALA A 305 -17.01 27.58 -3.52
C ALA A 305 -17.29 26.09 -3.80
N TRP A 306 -18.18 25.81 -4.75
CA TRP A 306 -18.47 24.46 -5.21
C TRP A 306 -17.23 23.75 -5.76
N ASN A 307 -16.50 24.41 -6.66
CA ASN A 307 -15.27 23.88 -7.24
C ASN A 307 -14.20 23.64 -6.18
N PHE A 308 -14.05 24.56 -5.22
CA PHE A 308 -13.14 24.36 -4.10
C PHE A 308 -13.50 23.12 -3.29
N LEU A 309 -14.79 22.96 -2.93
CA LEU A 309 -15.26 21.81 -2.17
C LEU A 309 -14.94 20.48 -2.86
N LEU A 310 -15.24 20.36 -4.15
CA LEU A 310 -14.97 19.16 -4.92
C LEU A 310 -13.47 18.92 -5.13
N ILE A 311 -12.71 19.95 -5.42
CA ILE A 311 -11.26 19.85 -5.58
C ILE A 311 -10.62 19.40 -4.27
N GLU A 312 -11.04 19.91 -3.14
CA GLU A 312 -10.52 19.55 -1.81
C GLU A 312 -10.92 18.14 -1.39
N THR A 313 -12.14 17.72 -1.66
CA THR A 313 -12.67 16.43 -1.22
C THR A 313 -12.31 15.26 -2.14
N VAL A 314 -12.20 15.54 -3.45
CA VAL A 314 -11.96 14.51 -4.46
C VAL A 314 -10.51 14.51 -4.93
N LEU A 315 -9.98 15.67 -5.36
CA LEU A 315 -8.72 15.75 -6.09
C LEU A 315 -7.49 15.82 -5.18
N PHE A 316 -7.55 16.61 -4.11
CA PHE A 316 -6.44 16.82 -3.20
C PHE A 316 -6.70 16.35 -1.77
N ARG A 317 -7.60 15.38 -1.58
CA ARG A 317 -7.98 14.81 -0.29
C ARG A 317 -6.78 14.44 0.59
N GLU A 318 -5.73 13.86 0.01
CA GLU A 318 -4.54 13.45 0.74
C GLU A 318 -3.61 14.61 1.13
N ARG A 319 -3.72 15.76 0.45
CA ARG A 319 -2.83 16.92 0.62
C ARG A 319 -3.44 18.05 1.46
N ARG A 320 -4.71 17.94 1.83
CA ARG A 320 -5.45 18.99 2.57
C ARG A 320 -4.90 19.27 3.96
N TRP A 321 -4.19 18.35 4.56
CA TRP A 321 -3.68 18.46 5.93
C TRP A 321 -2.45 19.36 6.07
N HIS A 322 -1.81 19.78 4.99
CA HIS A 322 -0.59 20.57 5.03
C HIS A 322 -0.80 22.06 5.36
N ARG A 323 -2.02 22.57 5.28
CA ARG A 323 -2.38 23.98 5.55
C ARG A 323 -3.76 24.08 6.20
N HIS A 324 -3.98 25.20 6.94
CA HIS A 324 -5.30 25.49 7.47
C HIS A 324 -6.33 25.69 6.34
N TRP A 325 -7.57 25.23 6.54
CA TRP A 325 -8.59 25.26 5.49
C TRP A 325 -8.87 26.67 4.97
N ALA A 326 -8.92 27.70 5.86
CA ALA A 326 -9.18 29.07 5.48
C ALA A 326 -8.07 29.66 4.58
N ASP A 327 -6.79 29.33 4.81
CA ASP A 327 -5.67 29.74 3.94
C ASP A 327 -5.80 29.09 2.55
N ARG A 328 -6.23 27.83 2.49
CA ARG A 328 -6.47 27.14 1.20
C ARG A 328 -7.64 27.76 0.45
N THR A 329 -8.75 28.00 1.13
CA THR A 329 -9.95 28.64 0.54
C THR A 329 -9.64 30.03 0.00
N ALA A 330 -8.95 30.86 0.79
CA ALA A 330 -8.59 32.22 0.36
C ALA A 330 -7.65 32.20 -0.87
N ARG A 331 -6.65 31.35 -0.89
CA ARG A 331 -5.74 31.20 -2.05
C ARG A 331 -6.46 30.68 -3.28
N PHE A 332 -7.34 29.69 -3.10
CA PHE A 332 -8.10 29.14 -4.22
C PHE A 332 -9.05 30.18 -4.81
N ALA A 333 -9.78 30.91 -3.97
CA ALA A 333 -10.67 31.99 -4.41
C ALA A 333 -9.88 33.11 -5.12
N LEU A 334 -8.73 33.50 -4.58
CA LEU A 334 -7.85 34.48 -5.21
C LEU A 334 -7.40 34.01 -6.60
N LEU A 335 -6.92 32.78 -6.73
CA LEU A 335 -6.48 32.24 -8.02
C LEU A 335 -7.66 32.10 -9.01
N ALA A 336 -8.85 31.75 -8.54
CA ALA A 336 -10.03 31.62 -9.39
C ALA A 336 -10.49 32.97 -9.97
N ASN A 337 -10.44 34.02 -9.16
CA ASN A 337 -10.80 35.35 -9.61
C ASN A 337 -9.67 36.03 -10.43
N ALA A 338 -8.40 35.76 -10.09
CA ALA A 338 -7.26 36.25 -10.85
C ALA A 338 -7.19 35.68 -12.29
N ASP A 339 -7.72 34.49 -12.51
CA ASP A 339 -7.79 33.86 -13.83
C ASP A 339 -8.52 34.77 -14.86
N LEU A 340 -9.62 35.39 -14.46
CA LEU A 340 -10.37 36.31 -15.31
C LEU A 340 -9.56 37.56 -15.64
N LEU A 341 -8.87 38.14 -14.66
CA LEU A 341 -8.02 39.32 -14.84
C LEU A 341 -6.82 39.04 -15.73
N LEU A 342 -6.28 37.83 -15.72
CA LEU A 342 -5.16 37.43 -16.58
C LEU A 342 -5.61 37.14 -18.02
N ARG A 343 -6.82 36.63 -18.20
CA ARG A 343 -7.36 36.20 -19.50
C ARG A 343 -7.61 37.36 -20.44
N LEU A 344 -8.18 38.45 -19.93
CA LEU A 344 -8.55 39.61 -20.77
C LEU A 344 -7.34 40.27 -21.44
N PRO A 345 -6.24 40.61 -20.72
CA PRO A 345 -5.01 41.14 -21.35
C PRO A 345 -4.38 40.14 -22.32
N LEU A 346 -4.44 38.85 -22.02
CA LEU A 346 -3.88 37.82 -22.91
C LEU A 346 -4.66 37.75 -24.23
N ILE A 347 -6.00 37.82 -24.21
CA ILE A 347 -6.80 37.89 -25.45
C ILE A 347 -6.47 39.15 -26.21
N ALA A 348 -6.41 40.31 -25.54
CA ALA A 348 -6.07 41.58 -26.17
C ALA A 348 -4.72 41.57 -26.86
N LEU A 349 -3.70 40.92 -26.20
CA LEU A 349 -2.36 40.73 -26.77
C LEU A 349 -2.42 39.84 -28.02
N LEU A 350 -3.16 38.73 -27.98
CA LEU A 350 -3.24 37.79 -29.10
C LEU A 350 -3.98 38.39 -30.31
N VAL A 351 -5.06 39.15 -30.06
CA VAL A 351 -5.87 39.77 -31.14
C VAL A 351 -5.21 41.00 -31.71
N GLY A 352 -4.68 41.89 -30.86
CA GLY A 352 -4.05 43.15 -31.31
C GLY A 352 -2.72 42.92 -31.97
N PRO A 353 -1.58 42.84 -31.23
CA PRO A 353 -0.26 42.76 -31.81
C PRO A 353 0.02 41.54 -32.68
N PHE A 354 -0.58 40.38 -32.33
CA PHE A 354 -0.40 39.12 -33.07
C PHE A 354 -1.39 38.89 -34.21
N GLY A 355 -2.43 39.74 -34.35
CA GLY A 355 -3.38 39.69 -35.44
C GLY A 355 -4.24 38.42 -35.48
N MET A 356 -4.35 37.67 -34.35
CA MET A 356 -5.17 36.46 -34.32
C MET A 356 -6.65 36.80 -34.34
N SER A 357 -7.46 35.99 -35.03
CA SER A 357 -8.93 36.14 -34.93
C SER A 357 -9.40 35.82 -33.50
N VAL A 358 -10.49 36.43 -33.09
CA VAL A 358 -11.01 36.44 -31.70
C VAL A 358 -11.23 35.01 -31.14
N LEU A 359 -11.83 34.11 -31.94
CA LEU A 359 -12.16 32.76 -31.50
C LEU A 359 -10.92 31.92 -31.13
N PRO A 360 -9.90 31.75 -32.00
CA PRO A 360 -8.70 30.99 -31.63
C PRO A 360 -7.86 31.70 -30.56
N ALA A 361 -7.82 33.04 -30.51
CA ALA A 361 -7.20 33.82 -29.45
C ALA A 361 -7.82 33.51 -28.07
N THR A 362 -9.15 33.50 -28.02
CA THR A 362 -9.90 33.16 -26.81
C THR A 362 -9.70 31.72 -26.39
N ALA A 363 -9.73 30.77 -27.34
CA ALA A 363 -9.47 29.36 -27.04
C ALA A 363 -8.06 29.14 -26.49
N LEU A 364 -7.05 29.77 -27.09
CA LEU A 364 -5.67 29.67 -26.61
C LEU A 364 -5.50 30.30 -25.23
N ALA A 365 -6.12 31.47 -24.99
CA ALA A 365 -6.09 32.13 -23.70
C ALA A 365 -6.76 31.26 -22.60
N LEU A 366 -7.91 30.65 -22.90
CA LEU A 366 -8.59 29.71 -21.99
C LEU A 366 -7.71 28.52 -21.61
N VAL A 367 -7.09 27.87 -22.59
CA VAL A 367 -6.19 26.74 -22.33
C VAL A 367 -4.99 27.17 -21.51
N THR A 368 -4.38 28.29 -21.86
CA THR A 368 -3.19 28.82 -21.16
C THR A 368 -3.51 29.16 -19.71
N THR A 369 -4.57 29.94 -19.46
CA THR A 369 -4.94 30.34 -18.10
C THR A 369 -5.44 29.16 -17.27
N PHE A 370 -6.11 28.18 -17.89
CA PHE A 370 -6.49 26.92 -17.23
C PHE A 370 -5.26 26.13 -16.74
N VAL A 371 -4.25 25.94 -17.59
CA VAL A 371 -3.01 25.24 -17.24
C VAL A 371 -2.28 25.98 -16.12
N LEU A 372 -2.15 27.31 -16.22
CA LEU A 372 -1.52 28.14 -15.20
C LEU A 372 -2.29 28.07 -13.87
N ARG A 373 -3.61 28.15 -13.89
CA ARG A 373 -4.46 28.05 -12.70
C ARG A 373 -4.32 26.66 -12.04
N PHE A 374 -4.33 25.60 -12.84
CA PHE A 374 -4.08 24.25 -12.31
C PHE A 374 -2.71 24.16 -11.64
N ALA A 375 -1.65 24.59 -12.32
CA ALA A 375 -0.28 24.55 -11.78
C ALA A 375 -0.14 25.41 -10.52
N ALA A 376 -0.71 26.63 -10.53
CA ALA A 376 -0.71 27.51 -9.37
C ALA A 376 -1.52 26.93 -8.20
N THR A 377 -2.68 26.32 -8.45
CA THR A 377 -3.47 25.65 -7.43
C THR A 377 -2.69 24.48 -6.81
N GLU A 378 -2.06 23.63 -7.63
CA GLU A 378 -1.21 22.54 -7.14
C GLU A 378 -0.04 23.06 -6.31
N ALA A 379 0.67 24.08 -6.80
CA ALA A 379 1.88 24.59 -6.18
C ALA A 379 1.62 25.46 -4.93
N LEU A 380 0.65 26.36 -4.99
CA LEU A 380 0.47 27.38 -3.95
C LEU A 380 -0.56 27.00 -2.88
N VAL A 381 -1.53 26.14 -3.24
CA VAL A 381 -2.58 25.69 -2.31
C VAL A 381 -2.23 24.36 -1.65
N TYR A 382 -1.74 23.38 -2.42
CA TYR A 382 -1.63 21.97 -1.98
C TYR A 382 -0.21 21.40 -1.88
N LEU A 383 0.86 22.10 -2.33
CA LEU A 383 2.23 21.63 -2.06
C LEU A 383 2.60 21.81 -0.59
N PRO A 384 3.26 20.80 0.01
CA PRO A 384 3.82 20.97 1.34
C PRO A 384 4.82 22.14 1.34
N ARG A 385 4.71 23.02 2.32
CA ARG A 385 5.73 24.02 2.57
C ARG A 385 7.03 23.26 2.84
N LYS A 386 8.07 23.42 2.01
CA LYS A 386 9.41 22.94 2.37
C LYS A 386 9.69 23.52 3.77
N SER A 387 9.74 22.66 4.78
CA SER A 387 10.24 23.07 6.08
C SER A 387 11.61 23.71 5.79
N ARG A 388 11.77 24.99 6.05
CA ARG A 388 13.10 25.57 6.18
C ARG A 388 13.84 24.64 7.13
N PRO A 389 15.11 24.24 6.83
CA PRO A 389 15.90 23.54 7.82
C PRO A 389 15.88 24.42 9.06
N GLY A 390 14.96 24.12 9.96
CA GLY A 390 14.70 24.89 11.14
C GLY A 390 15.92 24.73 12.02
N ARG A 391 16.54 25.84 12.42
CA ARG A 391 17.31 25.88 13.65
C ARG A 391 16.68 24.87 14.60
N SER A 392 17.38 23.79 14.85
CA SER A 392 17.10 22.88 15.93
C SER A 392 16.91 23.74 17.18
N ARG A 393 15.66 23.94 17.60
CA ARG A 393 15.39 24.42 18.96
C ARG A 393 16.13 23.43 19.85
N PRO A 394 17.09 23.89 20.66
CA PRO A 394 17.68 23.01 21.65
C PRO A 394 16.49 22.46 22.45
N ALA A 395 16.40 21.14 22.49
CA ALA A 395 15.44 20.45 23.34
C ALA A 395 15.61 21.03 24.74
N LYS A 396 14.66 21.87 25.18
CA LYS A 396 14.56 22.25 26.59
C LYS A 396 14.48 20.94 27.32
N GLY A 397 15.56 20.63 28.02
CA GLY A 397 15.69 19.45 28.85
C GLY A 397 14.51 19.34 29.79
N ARG A 398 13.56 18.52 29.43
CA ARG A 398 12.65 17.89 30.35
C ARG A 398 13.38 16.63 30.81
N THR A 399 14.30 16.82 31.76
CA THR A 399 14.74 15.76 32.64
C THR A 399 13.53 15.35 33.50
N ALA A 400 12.59 14.67 32.89
CA ALA A 400 11.70 13.81 33.63
C ALA A 400 12.52 12.56 33.95
N ARG A 401 13.11 12.50 35.12
CA ARG A 401 13.58 11.28 35.77
C ARG A 401 12.42 10.28 35.71
N ARG A 402 12.43 9.42 34.71
CA ARG A 402 11.70 8.16 34.74
C ARG A 402 12.38 7.30 35.78
N ARG A 403 11.85 7.30 37.03
CA ARG A 403 12.12 6.21 37.98
C ARG A 403 11.63 4.91 37.29
N PRO A 404 12.42 3.84 37.36
CA PRO A 404 11.98 2.54 36.88
C PRO A 404 10.72 2.10 37.63
N LYS A 405 9.74 1.56 36.92
CA LYS A 405 8.48 1.03 37.47
C LYS A 405 8.63 -0.27 38.27
N GLU A 406 9.84 -0.75 38.48
CA GLU A 406 10.10 -2.05 39.14
C GLU A 406 9.89 -2.05 40.65
N ASN A 407 9.98 -0.89 41.36
CA ASN A 407 9.89 -0.92 42.84
C ASN A 407 8.45 -0.85 43.42
N ARG A 408 7.42 -0.70 42.59
CA ARG A 408 6.05 -0.59 43.12
C ARG A 408 5.36 -1.96 43.29
N THR A 409 5.84 -2.97 42.60
CA THR A 409 5.29 -4.33 42.69
C THR A 409 5.89 -5.12 43.87
N GLU A 410 7.12 -4.82 44.26
CA GLU A 410 7.75 -5.44 45.46
C GLU A 410 7.25 -4.82 46.75
N GLU A 411 7.07 -3.50 46.85
CA GLU A 411 6.50 -2.85 48.04
C GLU A 411 5.07 -3.31 48.32
N ASN A 412 4.21 -3.46 47.32
CA ASN A 412 2.85 -3.98 47.50
C ASN A 412 2.82 -5.46 47.92
N ARG A 413 3.75 -6.30 47.42
CA ARG A 413 3.85 -7.70 47.90
C ARG A 413 4.34 -7.81 49.35
N THR A 414 5.17 -6.88 49.78
CA THR A 414 5.68 -6.89 51.18
C THR A 414 4.64 -6.40 52.17
N GLU A 415 3.76 -5.47 51.76
CA GLU A 415 2.60 -5.05 52.58
C GLU A 415 1.49 -6.10 52.67
N GLU A 416 1.17 -6.79 51.56
CA GLU A 416 0.20 -7.91 51.56
C GLU A 416 0.66 -9.06 52.45
N ASN A 417 1.93 -9.48 52.35
CA ASN A 417 2.47 -10.54 53.23
C ASN A 417 2.49 -10.17 54.70
N ARG A 418 2.78 -8.90 55.08
CA ARG A 418 2.67 -8.43 56.46
C ARG A 418 1.25 -8.42 57.00
N THR A 419 0.27 -8.15 56.14
CA THR A 419 -1.14 -8.13 56.55
C THR A 419 -1.68 -9.53 56.76
N GLU A 420 -1.22 -10.54 55.97
CA GLU A 420 -1.55 -11.96 56.19
C GLU A 420 -0.88 -12.57 57.41
N GLU A 421 0.39 -12.24 57.73
CA GLU A 421 1.06 -12.70 58.96
C GLU A 421 0.36 -12.15 60.20
N ASN A 422 -0.01 -10.86 60.24
CA ASN A 422 -0.71 -10.30 61.36
C ASN A 422 -2.10 -10.90 61.61
N ARG A 423 -2.85 -11.25 60.50
CA ARG A 423 -4.13 -11.94 60.63
C ARG A 423 -3.99 -13.38 61.19
N THR A 424 -2.90 -14.04 60.84
CA THR A 424 -2.62 -15.41 61.30
C THR A 424 -2.24 -15.44 62.78
N GLU A 425 -1.52 -14.41 63.28
CA GLU A 425 -1.21 -14.24 64.71
C GLU A 425 -2.43 -13.85 65.55
N GLU A 426 -3.31 -12.97 65.08
CA GLU A 426 -4.57 -12.62 65.75
C GLU A 426 -5.47 -13.86 65.89
N ASN A 427 -5.64 -14.67 64.85
CA ASN A 427 -6.46 -15.89 64.94
C ASN A 427 -5.87 -16.94 65.91
N ARG A 428 -4.52 -17.08 66.00
CA ARG A 428 -3.89 -17.97 67.01
C ARG A 428 -4.06 -17.47 68.41
N THR A 429 -4.13 -16.16 68.63
CA THR A 429 -4.32 -15.60 69.95
C THR A 429 -5.76 -15.70 70.41
N GLU A 430 -6.73 -15.64 69.50
CA GLU A 430 -8.15 -15.86 69.76
C GLU A 430 -8.45 -17.33 70.07
N GLU A 431 -7.89 -18.28 69.32
CA GLU A 431 -8.01 -19.71 69.60
C GLU A 431 -7.43 -20.11 70.95
N SER A 432 -6.28 -19.51 71.34
CA SER A 432 -5.69 -19.77 72.67
C SER A 432 -6.48 -19.14 73.84
N ARG A 433 -7.22 -18.05 73.59
CA ARG A 433 -8.13 -17.46 74.59
C ARG A 433 -9.41 -18.29 74.78
N THR A 434 -9.94 -18.83 73.66
CA THR A 434 -11.18 -19.67 73.71
C THR A 434 -10.88 -21.01 74.39
N ALA A 435 -9.70 -21.59 74.20
CA ALA A 435 -9.29 -22.82 74.85
C ALA A 435 -9.04 -22.69 76.36
N ARG A 436 -8.77 -21.49 76.87
CA ARG A 436 -8.61 -21.19 78.33
C ARG A 436 -9.92 -20.86 78.99
N SER A 437 -11.00 -20.62 78.30
CA SER A 437 -12.33 -20.31 78.89
C SER A 437 -13.25 -21.57 79.04
N THR A 438 -12.78 -22.72 78.54
CA THR A 438 -13.54 -24.00 78.56
C THR A 438 -12.84 -25.09 79.40
N ALA A 439 -11.87 -24.76 80.25
CA ALA A 439 -11.23 -25.69 81.20
C ALA A 439 -11.60 -25.35 82.65
#